data_042e985666bd352e292b3e061c4beeec
#
_entry.id   042e985666bd352e292b3e061c4beeec
#
_cell.length_a   1.000
_cell.length_b   1.000
_cell.length_c   1.000
_cell.angle_alpha   90.00
_cell.angle_beta   90.00
_cell.angle_gamma   90.00
#
_symmetry.space_group_name_H-M   'P 1'
#
loop_
_entity.id
_entity.type
_entity.pdbx_description
1 polymer ?
#
loop_
_entity_poly.entity_id
_entity_poly.type
_entity_poly.pdbx_seq_one_letter_code
_entity_poly.pdbx_strand_id
1 'polypeptide(L)'
;LATVINSLAVQDVLEQTGQKAKVLTSFPMGPVAEPYSRDAAEAYLKEGTVVIFAGGTGNPYFSTDTAAVLRAAEIGADMILLAKNIDGVYSADPKKDPNAVKFDRITYAKVLADSLQVMDLPATALAKENHIPVMIFALADPQNIQRVVTGERTGTIVEEEE
;
A
#
# COMPACT_ATOMS: atom_id res chain seq x y z
N LEU A 1 17.42 2.39 4.07
CA LEU A 1 18.19 2.84 2.89
C LEU A 1 17.79 2.09 1.62
N ALA A 2 17.59 0.76 1.66
CA ALA A 2 17.22 -0.02 0.47
C ALA A 2 15.93 0.49 -0.21
N THR A 3 14.90 0.84 0.58
CA THR A 3 13.66 1.40 0.04
C THR A 3 13.89 2.74 -0.67
N VAL A 4 14.83 3.56 -0.22
CA VAL A 4 15.16 4.84 -0.88
C VAL A 4 15.82 4.58 -2.22
N ILE A 5 16.77 3.64 -2.30
CA ILE A 5 17.42 3.25 -3.57
C ILE A 5 16.37 2.76 -4.56
N ASN A 6 15.46 1.89 -4.13
CA ASN A 6 14.39 1.40 -4.97
C ASN A 6 13.45 2.52 -5.43
N SER A 7 13.13 3.46 -4.55
CA SER A 7 12.27 4.60 -4.85
C SER A 7 12.88 5.54 -5.90
N LEU A 8 14.20 5.80 -5.79
CA LEU A 8 14.92 6.60 -6.80
C LEU A 8 14.94 5.89 -8.16
N ALA A 9 15.13 4.58 -8.19
CA ALA A 9 15.07 3.80 -9.43
C ALA A 9 13.67 3.85 -10.06
N VAL A 10 12.60 3.75 -9.25
CA VAL A 10 11.22 3.88 -9.73
C VAL A 10 10.95 5.29 -10.26
N GLN A 11 11.43 6.33 -9.56
CA GLN A 11 11.31 7.71 -10.03
C GLN A 11 11.97 7.88 -11.39
N ASP A 12 13.22 7.42 -11.56
CA ASP A 12 13.97 7.53 -12.82
C ASP A 12 13.22 6.86 -13.98
N VAL A 13 12.70 5.64 -13.77
CA VAL A 13 11.93 4.93 -14.80
C VAL A 13 10.63 5.67 -15.14
N LEU A 14 9.91 6.20 -14.17
CA LEU A 14 8.68 6.96 -14.43
C LEU A 14 8.99 8.23 -15.24
N GLU A 15 10.02 8.97 -14.87
CA GLU A 15 10.44 10.20 -15.58
C GLU A 15 10.89 9.91 -17.01
N GLN A 16 11.57 8.78 -17.27
CA GLN A 16 11.93 8.33 -18.63
C GLN A 16 10.70 8.02 -19.49
N THR A 17 9.58 7.65 -18.89
CA THR A 17 8.31 7.44 -19.59
C THR A 17 7.48 8.72 -19.76
N GLY A 18 7.99 9.86 -19.28
CA GLY A 18 7.31 11.15 -19.33
C GLY A 18 6.33 11.42 -18.17
N GLN A 19 6.28 10.51 -17.19
CA GLN A 19 5.45 10.69 -15.99
C GLN A 19 6.24 11.45 -14.93
N LYS A 20 5.70 12.58 -14.45
CA LYS A 20 6.27 13.29 -13.30
C LYS A 20 6.26 12.38 -12.07
N ALA A 21 7.39 12.27 -11.39
CA ALA A 21 7.51 11.51 -10.16
C ALA A 21 8.37 12.25 -9.12
N LYS A 22 8.10 12.03 -7.83
CA LYS A 22 8.84 12.65 -6.73
C LYS A 22 9.01 11.68 -5.58
N VAL A 23 10.25 11.52 -5.12
CA VAL A 23 10.55 10.75 -3.89
C VAL A 23 10.53 11.67 -2.69
N LEU A 24 9.75 11.30 -1.68
CA LEU A 24 9.73 11.91 -0.35
C LEU A 24 10.20 10.90 0.69
N THR A 25 11.17 11.28 1.53
CA THR A 25 11.77 10.39 2.53
C THR A 25 11.29 10.69 3.93
N SER A 26 11.10 9.66 4.75
CA SER A 26 10.68 9.79 6.15
C SER A 26 11.76 10.41 7.07
N PHE A 27 12.97 10.60 6.59
CA PHE A 27 14.07 11.25 7.32
C PHE A 27 14.94 12.05 6.33
N PRO A 28 15.62 13.12 6.79
CA PRO A 28 16.43 13.96 5.91
C PRO A 28 17.58 13.20 5.26
N MET A 29 17.72 13.31 3.94
CA MET A 29 18.79 12.69 3.16
C MET A 29 19.61 13.71 2.33
N GLY A 30 19.61 14.96 2.74
CA GLY A 30 20.35 16.04 2.07
C GLY A 30 19.92 16.20 0.61
N PRO A 31 20.87 16.19 -0.36
CA PRO A 31 20.54 16.42 -1.76
C PRO A 31 19.91 15.21 -2.47
N VAL A 32 19.79 14.05 -1.79
CA VAL A 32 19.35 12.79 -2.42
C VAL A 32 17.86 12.76 -2.64
N ALA A 33 17.08 13.15 -1.62
CA ALA A 33 15.62 13.19 -1.70
C ALA A 33 15.06 14.20 -0.69
N GLU A 34 13.89 14.74 -1.02
CA GLU A 34 13.17 15.69 -0.20
C GLU A 34 12.59 15.05 1.05
N PRO A 35 12.69 15.67 2.24
CA PRO A 35 12.00 15.19 3.42
C PRO A 35 10.47 15.22 3.22
N TYR A 36 9.81 14.18 3.71
CA TYR A 36 8.37 14.10 3.66
C TYR A 36 7.72 15.22 4.48
N SER A 37 6.73 15.87 3.87
CA SER A 37 5.68 16.59 4.58
C SER A 37 4.34 16.33 3.86
N ARG A 38 3.25 16.33 4.62
CA ARG A 38 1.90 16.17 4.07
C ARG A 38 1.61 17.21 2.99
N ASP A 39 1.88 18.47 3.30
CA ASP A 39 1.58 19.60 2.41
C ASP A 39 2.33 19.49 1.08
N ALA A 40 3.62 19.08 1.12
CA ALA A 40 4.40 18.84 -0.09
C ALA A 40 3.83 17.66 -0.90
N ALA A 41 3.48 16.56 -0.24
CA ALA A 41 2.88 15.40 -0.90
C ALA A 41 1.56 15.77 -1.60
N GLU A 42 0.66 16.46 -0.90
CA GLU A 42 -0.61 16.92 -1.48
C GLU A 42 -0.40 17.90 -2.65
N ALA A 43 0.58 18.80 -2.57
CA ALA A 43 0.89 19.72 -3.65
C ALA A 43 1.33 18.98 -4.93
N TYR A 44 2.26 18.01 -4.79
CA TYR A 44 2.71 17.19 -5.93
C TYR A 44 1.56 16.34 -6.50
N LEU A 45 0.74 15.73 -5.66
CA LEU A 45 -0.41 14.93 -6.11
C LEU A 45 -1.42 15.77 -6.90
N LYS A 46 -1.72 17.01 -6.46
CA LYS A 46 -2.60 17.96 -7.14
C LYS A 46 -2.08 18.37 -8.53
N GLU A 47 -0.75 18.32 -8.72
CA GLU A 47 -0.10 18.59 -10.03
C GLU A 47 -0.04 17.35 -10.93
N GLY A 48 -0.63 16.23 -10.53
CA GLY A 48 -0.56 14.96 -11.27
C GLY A 48 0.78 14.26 -11.19
N THR A 49 1.61 14.57 -10.17
CA THR A 49 2.89 13.92 -9.92
C THR A 49 2.68 12.63 -9.13
N VAL A 50 3.33 11.55 -9.53
CA VAL A 50 3.40 10.32 -8.74
C VAL A 50 4.33 10.56 -7.56
N VAL A 51 3.82 10.44 -6.33
CA VAL A 51 4.63 10.62 -5.12
C VAL A 51 5.03 9.26 -4.57
N ILE A 52 6.34 9.07 -4.36
CA ILE A 52 6.92 7.82 -3.87
C ILE A 52 7.41 8.07 -2.44
N PHE A 53 6.77 7.42 -1.46
CA PHE A 53 7.16 7.54 -0.06
C PHE A 53 8.23 6.51 0.29
N ALA A 54 9.41 6.97 0.65
CA ALA A 54 10.57 6.14 0.94
C ALA A 54 10.97 6.19 2.43
N GLY A 55 11.59 5.12 2.92
CA GLY A 55 12.09 5.05 4.29
C GLY A 55 11.07 4.59 5.34
N GLY A 56 9.89 4.12 4.93
CA GLY A 56 8.85 3.65 5.83
C GLY A 56 8.27 4.78 6.69
N THR A 57 8.02 4.53 7.98
CA THR A 57 7.61 5.56 8.95
C THR A 57 8.77 6.44 9.43
N GLY A 58 10.02 6.02 9.21
CA GLY A 58 11.21 6.63 9.83
C GLY A 58 11.43 6.20 11.28
N ASN A 59 10.55 5.38 11.84
CA ASN A 59 10.61 4.92 13.22
C ASN A 59 10.85 3.39 13.28
N PRO A 60 11.67 2.90 14.22
CA PRO A 60 11.82 1.47 14.43
C PRO A 60 10.49 0.86 14.92
N TYR A 61 10.39 -0.48 14.80
CA TYR A 61 9.22 -1.29 15.22
C TYR A 61 7.95 -1.16 14.38
N PHE A 62 7.91 -0.29 13.38
CA PHE A 62 6.80 -0.18 12.44
C PHE A 62 7.16 -0.84 11.11
N SER A 63 6.21 -1.59 10.56
CA SER A 63 6.35 -2.24 9.26
C SER A 63 6.14 -1.25 8.09
N THR A 64 6.43 -1.73 6.88
CA THR A 64 6.07 -1.02 5.66
C THR A 64 4.57 -0.99 5.42
N ASP A 65 3.81 -1.98 5.90
CA ASP A 65 2.34 -1.99 5.84
C ASP A 65 1.77 -0.82 6.67
N THR A 66 2.28 -0.64 7.91
CA THR A 66 1.91 0.50 8.76
C THR A 66 2.27 1.83 8.10
N ALA A 67 3.45 1.92 7.46
CA ALA A 67 3.85 3.13 6.76
C ALA A 67 2.92 3.46 5.59
N ALA A 68 2.51 2.45 4.80
CA ALA A 68 1.59 2.63 3.69
C ALA A 68 0.24 3.18 4.15
N VAL A 69 -0.33 2.59 5.21
CA VAL A 69 -1.61 3.05 5.76
C VAL A 69 -1.51 4.46 6.35
N LEU A 70 -0.42 4.75 7.09
CA LEU A 70 -0.19 6.08 7.64
C LEU A 70 -0.15 7.15 6.54
N ARG A 71 0.62 6.91 5.47
CA ARG A 71 0.70 7.85 4.34
C ARG A 71 -0.64 7.99 3.63
N ALA A 72 -1.37 6.89 3.43
CA ALA A 72 -2.71 6.92 2.83
C ALA A 72 -3.68 7.79 3.65
N ALA A 73 -3.70 7.62 4.97
CA ALA A 73 -4.53 8.43 5.86
C ALA A 73 -4.14 9.91 5.82
N GLU A 74 -2.83 10.23 5.87
CA GLU A 74 -2.32 11.60 5.88
C GLU A 74 -2.67 12.38 4.61
N ILE A 75 -2.63 11.73 3.44
CA ILE A 75 -2.93 12.36 2.15
C ILE A 75 -4.39 12.22 1.71
N GLY A 76 -5.23 11.57 2.53
CA GLY A 76 -6.64 11.33 2.20
C GLY A 76 -6.85 10.43 0.98
N ALA A 77 -6.10 9.33 0.91
CA ALA A 77 -6.25 8.38 -0.20
C ALA A 77 -7.60 7.66 -0.14
N ASP A 78 -8.21 7.44 -1.30
CA ASP A 78 -9.51 6.75 -1.41
C ASP A 78 -9.40 5.25 -1.15
N MET A 79 -8.23 4.62 -1.41
CA MET A 79 -7.99 3.19 -1.28
C MET A 79 -6.50 2.89 -1.17
N ILE A 80 -6.16 1.79 -0.51
CA ILE A 80 -4.80 1.23 -0.50
C ILE A 80 -4.77 -0.02 -1.39
N LEU A 81 -3.82 -0.09 -2.31
CA LEU A 81 -3.58 -1.22 -3.19
C LEU A 81 -2.33 -1.95 -2.73
N LEU A 82 -2.49 -3.14 -2.11
CA LEU A 82 -1.39 -3.96 -1.61
C LEU A 82 -1.02 -5.06 -2.61
N ALA A 83 0.06 -4.84 -3.35
CA ALA A 83 0.67 -5.85 -4.20
C ALA A 83 1.52 -6.80 -3.35
N LYS A 84 1.09 -8.05 -3.19
CA LYS A 84 1.74 -9.06 -2.34
C LYS A 84 2.08 -10.35 -3.11
N ASN A 85 2.73 -11.29 -2.44
CA ASN A 85 3.04 -12.62 -2.99
C ASN A 85 1.85 -13.59 -2.94
N ILE A 86 0.68 -13.12 -2.49
CA ILE A 86 -0.59 -13.84 -2.47
C ILE A 86 -1.61 -13.05 -3.29
N ASP A 87 -2.55 -13.75 -3.87
CA ASP A 87 -3.55 -13.17 -4.78
C ASP A 87 -4.84 -12.69 -4.07
N GLY A 88 -4.87 -12.73 -2.75
CA GLY A 88 -5.99 -12.28 -1.92
C GLY A 88 -5.96 -12.83 -0.51
N VAL A 89 -7.06 -12.67 0.21
CA VAL A 89 -7.28 -13.17 1.57
C VAL A 89 -8.08 -14.47 1.50
N TYR A 90 -7.64 -15.47 2.28
CA TYR A 90 -8.25 -16.80 2.35
C TYR A 90 -8.76 -17.10 3.75
N SER A 91 -9.73 -18.01 3.85
CA SER A 91 -10.27 -18.51 5.13
C SER A 91 -9.25 -19.26 5.99
N ALA A 92 -8.20 -19.79 5.38
CA ALA A 92 -7.05 -20.43 6.00
C ALA A 92 -5.83 -20.32 5.06
N ASP A 93 -4.64 -20.73 5.51
CA ASP A 93 -3.45 -20.77 4.65
C ASP A 93 -3.63 -21.78 3.51
N PRO A 94 -3.76 -21.36 2.23
CA PRO A 94 -4.01 -22.26 1.12
C PRO A 94 -2.87 -23.26 0.84
N LYS A 95 -1.68 -23.02 1.41
CA LYS A 95 -0.55 -23.97 1.34
C LYS A 95 -0.69 -25.12 2.32
N LYS A 96 -1.51 -24.96 3.38
CA LYS A 96 -1.72 -25.94 4.44
C LYS A 96 -3.10 -26.57 4.38
N ASP A 97 -4.11 -25.83 3.96
CA ASP A 97 -5.49 -26.30 3.85
C ASP A 97 -5.97 -26.21 2.39
N PRO A 98 -6.14 -27.34 1.71
CA PRO A 98 -6.65 -27.36 0.33
C PRO A 98 -8.12 -26.92 0.21
N ASN A 99 -8.84 -26.80 1.32
CA ASN A 99 -10.21 -26.30 1.34
C ASN A 99 -10.30 -24.79 1.64
N ALA A 100 -9.16 -24.10 1.75
CA ALA A 100 -9.13 -22.66 1.96
C ALA A 100 -9.85 -21.94 0.82
N VAL A 101 -10.84 -21.12 1.18
CA VAL A 101 -11.66 -20.36 0.22
C VAL A 101 -11.15 -18.91 0.20
N LYS A 102 -10.92 -18.40 -1.00
CA LYS A 102 -10.56 -16.99 -1.21
C LYS A 102 -11.81 -16.11 -1.05
N PHE A 103 -11.63 -14.99 -0.38
CA PHE A 103 -12.67 -13.96 -0.27
C PHE A 103 -12.54 -12.95 -1.41
N ASP A 104 -13.66 -12.58 -2.03
CA ASP A 104 -13.71 -11.43 -2.93
C ASP A 104 -13.78 -10.12 -2.13
N ARG A 105 -14.56 -10.12 -1.04
CA ARG A 105 -14.71 -9.03 -0.08
C ARG A 105 -14.76 -9.60 1.34
N ILE A 106 -14.19 -8.88 2.28
CA ILE A 106 -14.17 -9.26 3.69
C ILE A 106 -14.12 -8.01 4.56
N THR A 107 -14.74 -8.05 5.74
CA THR A 107 -14.71 -6.91 6.66
C THR A 107 -13.47 -6.91 7.53
N TYR A 108 -13.02 -5.72 7.98
CA TYR A 108 -11.96 -5.61 8.97
C TYR A 108 -12.28 -6.35 10.27
N ALA A 109 -13.56 -6.33 10.69
CA ALA A 109 -14.01 -7.05 11.87
C ALA A 109 -13.74 -8.56 11.74
N LYS A 110 -14.05 -9.16 10.58
CA LYS A 110 -13.81 -10.57 10.32
C LYS A 110 -12.30 -10.88 10.21
N VAL A 111 -11.53 -10.03 9.55
CA VAL A 111 -10.06 -10.18 9.47
C VAL A 111 -9.44 -10.25 10.85
N LEU A 112 -9.86 -9.36 11.77
CA LEU A 112 -9.36 -9.33 13.15
C LEU A 112 -9.87 -10.51 13.98
N ALA A 113 -11.15 -10.87 13.88
CA ALA A 113 -11.75 -11.96 14.63
C ALA A 113 -11.13 -13.32 14.26
N ASP A 114 -10.92 -13.57 12.98
CA ASP A 114 -10.37 -14.82 12.47
C ASP A 114 -8.82 -14.81 12.43
N SER A 115 -8.18 -13.71 12.87
CA SER A 115 -6.71 -13.52 12.87
C SER A 115 -6.09 -13.76 11.48
N LEU A 116 -6.76 -13.33 10.41
CA LEU A 116 -6.29 -13.50 9.05
C LEU A 116 -5.11 -12.57 8.77
N GLN A 117 -4.08 -13.12 8.13
CA GLN A 117 -2.84 -12.36 7.84
C GLN A 117 -2.98 -11.53 6.55
N VAL A 118 -3.52 -10.34 6.67
CA VAL A 118 -3.64 -9.36 5.58
C VAL A 118 -2.48 -8.37 5.62
N MET A 119 -2.35 -7.69 6.74
CA MET A 119 -1.31 -6.74 7.12
C MET A 119 -0.92 -7.03 8.58
N ASP A 120 0.07 -6.32 9.10
CA ASP A 120 0.30 -6.36 10.54
C ASP A 120 -0.86 -5.68 11.31
N LEU A 121 -0.98 -6.02 12.59
CA LEU A 121 -2.09 -5.55 13.41
C LEU A 121 -2.20 -4.02 13.50
N PRO A 122 -1.11 -3.26 13.69
CA PRO A 122 -1.15 -1.80 13.68
C PRO A 122 -1.67 -1.21 12.37
N ALA A 123 -1.24 -1.75 11.22
CA ALA A 123 -1.71 -1.32 9.91
C ALA A 123 -3.21 -1.60 9.72
N THR A 124 -3.64 -2.80 10.10
CA THR A 124 -5.06 -3.21 10.01
C THR A 124 -5.95 -2.33 10.87
N ALA A 125 -5.55 -2.06 12.12
CA ALA A 125 -6.29 -1.20 13.02
C ALA A 125 -6.38 0.24 12.49
N LEU A 126 -5.25 0.80 12.03
CA LEU A 126 -5.19 2.15 11.50
C LEU A 126 -6.05 2.32 10.23
N ALA A 127 -6.02 1.36 9.31
CA ALA A 127 -6.84 1.38 8.11
C ALA A 127 -8.34 1.32 8.45
N LYS A 128 -8.71 0.43 9.39
CA LYS A 128 -10.07 0.33 9.92
C LYS A 128 -10.56 1.65 10.53
N GLU A 129 -9.80 2.23 11.46
CA GLU A 129 -10.19 3.47 12.16
C GLU A 129 -10.33 4.68 11.23
N ASN A 130 -9.61 4.68 10.10
CA ASN A 130 -9.70 5.73 9.10
C ASN A 130 -10.64 5.38 7.92
N HIS A 131 -11.36 4.25 8.00
CA HIS A 131 -12.32 3.78 6.97
C HIS A 131 -11.70 3.69 5.57
N ILE A 132 -10.41 3.36 5.47
CA ILE A 132 -9.69 3.25 4.19
C ILE A 132 -9.81 1.81 3.68
N PRO A 133 -10.47 1.56 2.55
CA PRO A 133 -10.52 0.22 1.98
C PRO A 133 -9.14 -0.21 1.48
N VAL A 134 -8.85 -1.50 1.59
CA VAL A 134 -7.59 -2.10 1.15
C VAL A 134 -7.88 -3.21 0.17
N MET A 135 -7.29 -3.18 -1.00
CA MET A 135 -7.30 -4.28 -1.97
C MET A 135 -5.97 -5.01 -1.95
N ILE A 136 -6.01 -6.33 -1.73
CA ILE A 136 -4.85 -7.23 -1.79
C ILE A 136 -4.87 -8.00 -3.09
N PHE A 137 -3.77 -7.98 -3.84
CA PHE A 137 -3.64 -8.68 -5.13
C PHE A 137 -2.22 -9.21 -5.36
N ALA A 138 -2.07 -10.16 -6.29
CA ALA A 138 -0.78 -10.76 -6.59
C ALA A 138 0.13 -9.84 -7.41
N LEU A 139 1.38 -9.66 -6.95
CA LEU A 139 2.44 -8.98 -7.70
C LEU A 139 3.15 -9.91 -8.71
N ALA A 140 2.93 -11.22 -8.64
CA ALA A 140 3.59 -12.19 -9.52
C ALA A 140 3.38 -11.92 -11.02
N ASP A 141 2.22 -11.35 -11.39
CA ASP A 141 1.97 -10.79 -12.71
C ASP A 141 1.96 -9.26 -12.61
N PRO A 142 2.97 -8.52 -13.14
CA PRO A 142 3.01 -7.06 -13.09
C PRO A 142 1.81 -6.37 -13.75
N GLN A 143 1.12 -7.05 -14.69
CA GLN A 143 -0.09 -6.52 -15.33
C GLN A 143 -1.24 -6.36 -14.34
N ASN A 144 -1.22 -7.06 -13.20
CA ASN A 144 -2.23 -6.90 -12.17
C ASN A 144 -2.25 -5.49 -11.58
N ILE A 145 -1.13 -4.78 -11.55
CA ILE A 145 -1.09 -3.37 -11.13
C ILE A 145 -1.97 -2.54 -12.07
N GLN A 146 -1.80 -2.70 -13.38
CA GLN A 146 -2.61 -1.99 -14.36
C GLN A 146 -4.09 -2.36 -14.24
N ARG A 147 -4.42 -3.64 -14.16
CA ARG A 147 -5.80 -4.14 -14.03
C ARG A 147 -6.50 -3.53 -12.81
N VAL A 148 -5.84 -3.57 -11.65
CA VAL A 148 -6.41 -3.04 -10.40
C VAL A 148 -6.60 -1.52 -10.48
N VAL A 149 -5.63 -0.77 -10.99
CA VAL A 149 -5.73 0.69 -11.14
C VAL A 149 -6.82 1.08 -12.14
N THR A 150 -7.11 0.23 -13.14
CA THR A 150 -8.21 0.45 -14.10
C THR A 150 -9.57 -0.07 -13.62
N GLY A 151 -9.65 -0.57 -12.36
CA GLY A 151 -10.89 -0.98 -11.71
C GLY A 151 -11.26 -2.47 -11.86
N GLU A 152 -10.35 -3.30 -12.40
CA GLU A 152 -10.55 -4.74 -12.46
C GLU A 152 -10.38 -5.37 -11.05
N ARG A 153 -11.34 -6.21 -10.65
CA ARG A 153 -11.33 -6.89 -9.34
C ARG A 153 -10.54 -8.19 -9.42
N THR A 154 -9.25 -8.14 -9.19
CA THR A 154 -8.36 -9.32 -9.29
C THR A 154 -7.92 -9.89 -7.94
N GLY A 155 -8.32 -9.27 -6.83
CA GLY A 155 -7.89 -9.61 -5.48
C GLY A 155 -9.01 -9.70 -4.47
N THR A 156 -8.70 -9.44 -3.20
CA THR A 156 -9.66 -9.33 -2.10
C THR A 156 -9.75 -7.87 -1.62
N ILE A 157 -10.97 -7.35 -1.47
CA ILE A 157 -11.20 -6.04 -0.85
C ILE A 157 -11.48 -6.25 0.65
N VAL A 158 -10.75 -5.53 1.50
CA VAL A 158 -10.98 -5.43 2.95
C VAL A 158 -11.54 -4.05 3.23
N GLU A 159 -12.71 -3.98 3.86
CA GLU A 159 -13.44 -2.72 4.12
C GLU A 159 -14.31 -2.81 5.39
N GLU A 160 -14.96 -1.73 5.79
CA GLU A 160 -15.99 -1.78 6.83
C GLU A 160 -17.29 -2.43 6.30
N GLU A 161 -18.13 -2.90 7.22
CA GLU A 161 -19.52 -3.22 6.90
C GLU A 161 -20.29 -1.93 6.55
N GLU A 162 -21.10 -1.98 5.49
CA GLU A 162 -22.04 -0.89 5.18
C GLU A 162 -23.16 -0.77 6.24
#